data_3fb10467e613113d891b6cd9ae10472a
#
_entry.id   3fb10467e613113d891b6cd9ae10472a
#
_cell.length_a   1.000
_cell.length_b   1.000
_cell.length_c   1.000
_cell.angle_alpha   90.00
_cell.angle_beta   90.00
_cell.angle_gamma   90.00
#
_symmetry.space_group_name_H-M   'P 1'
#
loop_
_entity.id
_entity.type
_entity.pdbx_description
1 polymer ?
#
loop_
_entity_poly.entity_id
_entity_poly.type
_entity_poly.pdbx_seq_one_letter_code
_entity_poly.pdbx_strand_id
1 'polypeptide(L)'
;RKETVIATKFGIVDESFFMGNEDALNSSRTSILQQVDASLKRLGTDYIDLYYQHRIDPKAEPEEVAETMQELIKAGKIRSWGVSFAPEDYIRRAHAVCKISAIENMYSFVARQDEETYFPLCEELGITYVSACPLAKGYLSNRYPAGTQYRKGDWRAEMNLFKKEGIDANRNLMDLIMEFAGRKRATPAQIALAWEITKKP
;
A
#
# COMPACT_ATOMS: atom_id res chain seq x y z
N ARG A 1 -11.30 4.00 20.39
CA ARG A 1 -10.71 4.89 19.39
C ARG A 1 -9.27 5.31 19.76
N LYS A 2 -9.01 5.66 21.02
CA LYS A 2 -7.67 6.09 21.47
C LYS A 2 -6.60 4.97 21.39
N GLU A 3 -7.00 3.71 21.40
CA GLU A 3 -6.13 2.53 21.35
C GLU A 3 -5.94 1.97 19.93
N THR A 4 -6.54 2.64 18.92
CA THR A 4 -6.54 2.15 17.53
C THR A 4 -6.01 3.23 16.60
N VAL A 5 -5.05 2.88 15.75
CA VAL A 5 -4.60 3.71 14.63
C VAL A 5 -5.48 3.39 13.42
N ILE A 6 -6.10 4.41 12.86
CA ILE A 6 -6.93 4.29 11.65
C ILE A 6 -6.23 4.94 10.49
N ALA A 7 -6.00 4.16 9.42
CA ALA A 7 -5.54 4.64 8.14
C ALA A 7 -6.62 4.49 7.08
N THR A 8 -6.78 5.47 6.21
CA THR A 8 -7.65 5.41 5.03
C THR A 8 -7.05 6.25 3.90
N LYS A 9 -7.67 6.24 2.72
CA LYS A 9 -7.09 6.77 1.50
C LYS A 9 -8.04 7.73 0.78
N PHE A 10 -7.48 8.63 -0.06
CA PHE A 10 -8.19 9.51 -1.00
C PHE A 10 -7.55 9.43 -2.39
N GLY A 11 -8.14 10.10 -3.35
CA GLY A 11 -7.60 10.30 -4.70
C GLY A 11 -8.29 9.46 -5.76
N ILE A 12 -8.76 8.25 -5.45
CA ILE A 12 -9.60 7.46 -6.36
C ILE A 12 -11.06 7.82 -6.08
N VAL A 13 -11.75 8.38 -7.07
CA VAL A 13 -13.13 8.86 -6.93
C VAL A 13 -14.15 7.94 -7.60
N ASP A 14 -13.71 7.01 -8.42
CA ASP A 14 -14.55 6.02 -9.10
C ASP A 14 -13.81 4.69 -9.27
N GLU A 15 -14.54 3.56 -9.11
CA GLU A 15 -13.97 2.22 -9.20
C GLU A 15 -13.47 1.86 -10.61
N SER A 16 -13.86 2.60 -11.64
CA SER A 16 -13.36 2.43 -13.02
C SER A 16 -11.85 2.65 -13.14
N PHE A 17 -11.21 3.29 -12.14
CA PHE A 17 -9.76 3.34 -12.03
C PHE A 17 -9.13 1.96 -12.15
N PHE A 18 -9.67 0.96 -11.47
CA PHE A 18 -9.14 -0.41 -11.49
C PHE A 18 -9.37 -1.14 -12.82
N MET A 19 -10.14 -0.53 -13.73
CA MET A 19 -10.36 -0.96 -15.11
C MET A 19 -9.57 -0.11 -16.13
N GLY A 20 -8.67 0.75 -15.65
CA GLY A 20 -7.77 1.56 -16.47
C GLY A 20 -8.25 2.99 -16.78
N ASN A 21 -9.32 3.47 -16.12
CA ASN A 21 -9.77 4.84 -16.27
C ASN A 21 -8.99 5.78 -15.34
N GLU A 22 -7.98 6.47 -15.88
CA GLU A 22 -7.18 7.44 -15.12
C GLU A 22 -7.97 8.72 -14.77
N ASP A 23 -9.07 9.04 -15.47
CA ASP A 23 -9.94 10.16 -15.13
C ASP A 23 -10.71 9.94 -13.81
N ALA A 24 -10.70 8.72 -13.28
CA ALA A 24 -11.18 8.40 -11.96
C ALA A 24 -10.27 8.85 -10.81
N LEU A 25 -9.16 9.55 -11.12
CA LEU A 25 -8.28 10.18 -10.13
C LEU A 25 -8.67 11.65 -9.94
N ASN A 26 -8.75 12.09 -8.68
CA ASN A 26 -8.94 13.49 -8.35
C ASN A 26 -8.30 13.83 -7.00
N SER A 27 -7.15 14.46 -7.05
CA SER A 27 -6.40 14.99 -5.90
C SER A 27 -6.44 16.51 -5.81
N SER A 28 -7.41 17.18 -6.43
CA SER A 28 -7.61 18.62 -6.22
C SER A 28 -7.97 18.90 -4.76
N ARG A 29 -7.60 20.10 -4.28
CA ARG A 29 -7.90 20.54 -2.90
C ARG A 29 -9.38 20.33 -2.54
N THR A 30 -10.29 20.74 -3.42
CA THR A 30 -11.74 20.58 -3.19
C THR A 30 -12.13 19.11 -3.02
N SER A 31 -11.62 18.24 -3.88
CA SER A 31 -11.89 16.80 -3.81
C SER A 31 -11.33 16.18 -2.52
N ILE A 32 -10.10 16.53 -2.13
CA ILE A 32 -9.47 16.05 -0.90
C ILE A 32 -10.31 16.42 0.33
N LEU A 33 -10.77 17.69 0.42
CA LEU A 33 -11.59 18.15 1.54
C LEU A 33 -12.94 17.41 1.63
N GLN A 34 -13.58 17.15 0.48
CA GLN A 34 -14.82 16.37 0.43
C GLN A 34 -14.59 14.91 0.84
N GLN A 35 -13.51 14.29 0.37
CA GLN A 35 -13.18 12.89 0.64
C GLN A 35 -12.80 12.66 2.12
N VAL A 36 -12.09 13.60 2.76
CA VAL A 36 -11.76 13.48 4.19
C VAL A 36 -13.01 13.58 5.05
N ASP A 37 -13.92 14.52 4.75
CA ASP A 37 -15.17 14.68 5.50
C ASP A 37 -16.09 13.47 5.33
N ALA A 38 -16.18 12.93 4.12
CA ALA A 38 -16.90 11.70 3.86
C ALA A 38 -16.29 10.49 4.60
N SER A 39 -14.96 10.41 4.69
CA SER A 39 -14.25 9.36 5.43
C SER A 39 -14.50 9.46 6.93
N LEU A 40 -14.38 10.65 7.51
CA LEU A 40 -14.67 10.90 8.93
C LEU A 40 -16.10 10.53 9.29
N LYS A 41 -17.06 10.91 8.44
CA LYS A 41 -18.48 10.55 8.60
C LYS A 41 -18.71 9.04 8.57
N ARG A 42 -18.11 8.32 7.61
CA ARG A 42 -18.25 6.84 7.53
C ARG A 42 -17.60 6.12 8.69
N LEU A 43 -16.45 6.63 9.16
CA LEU A 43 -15.70 6.06 10.27
C LEU A 43 -16.31 6.41 11.65
N GLY A 44 -17.20 7.41 11.72
CA GLY A 44 -17.77 7.87 12.98
C GLY A 44 -16.71 8.42 13.94
N THR A 45 -15.72 9.15 13.43
CA THR A 45 -14.61 9.70 14.22
C THR A 45 -14.30 11.13 13.79
N ASP A 46 -13.69 11.89 14.71
CA ASP A 46 -13.34 13.30 14.48
C ASP A 46 -11.99 13.45 13.76
N TYR A 47 -11.17 12.41 13.73
CA TYR A 47 -9.85 12.43 13.09
C TYR A 47 -9.44 11.08 12.51
N ILE A 48 -8.55 11.12 11.51
CA ILE A 48 -7.85 9.98 10.93
C ILE A 48 -6.39 10.04 11.38
N ASP A 49 -5.79 8.92 11.78
CA ASP A 49 -4.39 8.92 12.23
C ASP A 49 -3.43 9.03 11.04
N LEU A 50 -3.72 8.34 9.93
CA LEU A 50 -2.88 8.35 8.75
C LEU A 50 -3.76 8.37 7.47
N TYR A 51 -3.62 9.44 6.67
CA TYR A 51 -4.42 9.65 5.47
C TYR A 51 -3.55 9.55 4.23
N TYR A 52 -3.78 8.56 3.38
CA TYR A 52 -2.96 8.31 2.21
C TYR A 52 -3.55 8.88 0.92
N GLN A 53 -2.69 9.46 0.08
CA GLN A 53 -2.98 9.57 -1.34
C GLN A 53 -2.85 8.18 -1.97
N HIS A 54 -3.96 7.60 -2.44
CA HIS A 54 -4.02 6.21 -2.88
C HIS A 54 -3.29 5.97 -4.20
N ARG A 55 -3.38 6.94 -5.10
CA ARG A 55 -2.65 6.99 -6.38
C ARG A 55 -2.34 8.45 -6.71
N ILE A 56 -1.25 8.65 -7.41
CA ILE A 56 -0.87 9.99 -7.84
C ILE A 56 -1.78 10.41 -8.99
N ASP A 57 -2.41 11.55 -8.83
CA ASP A 57 -3.18 12.23 -9.86
C ASP A 57 -2.23 13.10 -10.68
N PRO A 58 -2.01 12.81 -11.98
CA PRO A 58 -1.10 13.58 -12.81
C PRO A 58 -1.57 15.04 -13.07
N LYS A 59 -2.82 15.36 -12.69
CA LYS A 59 -3.41 16.70 -12.82
C LYS A 59 -3.16 17.58 -11.59
N ALA A 60 -2.57 17.04 -10.51
CA ALA A 60 -2.33 17.75 -9.26
C ALA A 60 -0.84 17.79 -8.93
N GLU A 61 -0.31 18.98 -8.70
CA GLU A 61 1.08 19.16 -8.30
C GLU A 61 1.33 18.64 -6.87
N PRO A 62 2.47 18.00 -6.61
CA PRO A 62 2.77 17.45 -5.27
C PRO A 62 2.72 18.50 -4.16
N GLU A 63 3.14 19.73 -4.45
CA GLU A 63 3.12 20.83 -3.49
C GLU A 63 1.70 21.22 -3.09
N GLU A 64 0.76 21.31 -4.05
CA GLU A 64 -0.64 21.66 -3.78
C GLU A 64 -1.35 20.59 -2.92
N VAL A 65 -1.06 19.33 -3.21
CA VAL A 65 -1.56 18.21 -2.39
C VAL A 65 -0.97 18.30 -0.98
N ALA A 66 0.33 18.52 -0.84
CA ALA A 66 1.01 18.62 0.44
C ALA A 66 0.54 19.83 1.28
N GLU A 67 0.28 20.96 0.65
CA GLU A 67 -0.32 22.15 1.29
C GLU A 67 -1.70 21.82 1.86
N THR A 68 -2.53 21.09 1.08
CA THR A 68 -3.85 20.63 1.54
C THR A 68 -3.73 19.67 2.74
N MET A 69 -2.74 18.76 2.72
CA MET A 69 -2.48 17.89 3.88
C MET A 69 -2.07 18.68 5.11
N GLN A 70 -1.24 19.73 4.95
CA GLN A 70 -0.85 20.61 6.05
C GLN A 70 -2.06 21.35 6.65
N GLU A 71 -3.01 21.81 5.81
CA GLU A 71 -4.27 22.39 6.28
C GLU A 71 -5.08 21.39 7.10
N LEU A 72 -5.22 20.16 6.63
CA LEU A 72 -5.96 19.09 7.32
C LEU A 72 -5.33 18.72 8.68
N ILE A 73 -4.00 18.70 8.76
CA ILE A 73 -3.27 18.48 10.00
C ILE A 73 -3.52 19.65 10.98
N LYS A 74 -3.40 20.89 10.51
CA LYS A 74 -3.69 22.10 11.34
C LYS A 74 -5.14 22.14 11.83
N ALA A 75 -6.08 21.67 11.00
CA ALA A 75 -7.49 21.55 11.36
C ALA A 75 -7.79 20.38 12.30
N GLY A 76 -6.83 19.50 12.58
CA GLY A 76 -6.99 18.33 13.43
C GLY A 76 -7.81 17.19 12.80
N LYS A 77 -8.15 17.27 11.50
CA LYS A 77 -8.90 16.23 10.79
C LYS A 77 -8.04 14.99 10.49
N ILE A 78 -6.74 15.18 10.29
CA ILE A 78 -5.77 14.09 10.16
C ILE A 78 -4.58 14.36 11.10
N ARG A 79 -3.89 13.32 11.52
CA ARG A 79 -2.68 13.44 12.36
C ARG A 79 -1.40 13.40 11.54
N SER A 80 -1.42 12.61 10.48
CA SER A 80 -0.31 12.39 9.56
C SER A 80 -0.84 12.00 8.19
N TRP A 81 0.02 12.05 7.19
CA TRP A 81 -0.33 11.63 5.84
C TRP A 81 0.76 10.80 5.18
N GLY A 82 0.39 10.13 4.12
CA GLY A 82 1.27 9.27 3.35
C GLY A 82 0.88 9.25 1.88
N VAL A 83 1.72 8.57 1.09
CA VAL A 83 1.48 8.36 -0.34
C VAL A 83 1.61 6.88 -0.69
N SER A 84 0.93 6.45 -1.74
CA SER A 84 0.97 5.08 -2.22
C SER A 84 1.35 5.05 -3.69
N PHE A 85 2.36 4.25 -4.04
CA PHE A 85 2.90 4.13 -5.41
C PHE A 85 3.31 5.47 -6.05
N ALA A 86 3.88 6.36 -5.25
CA ALA A 86 4.36 7.66 -5.72
C ALA A 86 5.78 7.55 -6.26
N PRO A 87 6.12 8.24 -7.36
CA PRO A 87 7.51 8.38 -7.81
C PRO A 87 8.38 9.12 -6.79
N GLU A 88 9.68 8.83 -6.77
CA GLU A 88 10.63 9.46 -5.83
C GLU A 88 10.60 11.00 -5.91
N ASP A 89 10.59 11.56 -7.11
CA ASP A 89 10.52 13.03 -7.31
C ASP A 89 9.27 13.61 -6.66
N TYR A 90 8.11 12.99 -6.87
CA TYR A 90 6.87 13.38 -6.20
C TYR A 90 7.00 13.39 -4.68
N ILE A 91 7.58 12.31 -4.13
CA ILE A 91 7.76 12.16 -2.68
C ILE A 91 8.65 13.29 -2.14
N ARG A 92 9.79 13.58 -2.78
CA ARG A 92 10.72 14.61 -2.34
C ARG A 92 10.08 16.01 -2.37
N ARG A 93 9.39 16.36 -3.46
CA ARG A 93 8.70 17.64 -3.61
C ARG A 93 7.59 17.83 -2.57
N ALA A 94 6.72 16.85 -2.42
CA ALA A 94 5.62 16.88 -1.46
C ALA A 94 6.13 16.89 0.00
N HIS A 95 7.16 16.09 0.31
CA HIS A 95 7.76 16.02 1.65
C HIS A 95 8.42 17.33 2.08
N ALA A 96 8.98 18.11 1.14
CA ALA A 96 9.57 19.41 1.41
C ALA A 96 8.53 20.44 1.90
N VAL A 97 7.27 20.33 1.46
CA VAL A 97 6.17 21.22 1.87
C VAL A 97 5.50 20.72 3.17
N CYS A 98 5.14 19.45 3.20
CA CYS A 98 4.51 18.82 4.36
C CYS A 98 5.08 17.41 4.53
N LYS A 99 5.74 17.16 5.66
CA LYS A 99 6.42 15.89 5.92
C LYS A 99 5.49 14.69 5.72
N ILE A 100 5.85 13.81 4.78
CA ILE A 100 5.21 12.52 4.58
C ILE A 100 5.66 11.59 5.71
N SER A 101 4.72 10.91 6.35
CA SER A 101 5.00 9.99 7.46
C SER A 101 5.15 8.54 7.01
N ALA A 102 4.48 8.16 5.91
CA ALA A 102 4.54 6.80 5.40
C ALA A 102 4.41 6.77 3.87
N ILE A 103 5.08 5.80 3.26
CA ILE A 103 4.81 5.37 1.87
C ILE A 103 4.29 3.95 1.88
N GLU A 104 3.35 3.65 0.96
CA GLU A 104 2.77 2.31 0.83
C GLU A 104 3.00 1.80 -0.58
N ASN A 105 3.93 0.86 -0.73
CA ASN A 105 4.28 0.24 -2.01
C ASN A 105 4.20 -1.28 -1.92
N MET A 106 4.14 -1.93 -3.08
CA MET A 106 4.10 -3.39 -3.15
C MET A 106 5.44 -3.98 -2.70
N TYR A 107 5.39 -4.76 -1.61
CA TYR A 107 6.56 -5.46 -1.11
C TYR A 107 6.19 -6.83 -0.57
N SER A 108 6.99 -7.83 -0.90
CA SER A 108 6.85 -9.21 -0.43
C SER A 108 8.08 -10.02 -0.83
N PHE A 109 8.15 -11.30 -0.48
CA PHE A 109 9.20 -12.22 -0.96
C PHE A 109 9.38 -12.22 -2.49
N VAL A 110 8.31 -11.97 -3.24
CA VAL A 110 8.31 -12.00 -4.72
C VAL A 110 8.23 -10.61 -5.37
N ALA A 111 8.34 -9.55 -4.58
CA ALA A 111 8.33 -8.15 -5.04
C ALA A 111 9.31 -7.35 -4.15
N ARG A 112 10.59 -7.30 -4.53
CA ARG A 112 11.69 -6.80 -3.69
C ARG A 112 12.42 -5.59 -4.29
N GLN A 113 11.95 -5.07 -5.40
CA GLN A 113 12.61 -3.97 -6.13
C GLN A 113 12.79 -2.71 -5.26
N ASP A 114 11.94 -2.48 -4.29
CA ASP A 114 11.97 -1.29 -3.43
C ASP A 114 13.11 -1.33 -2.40
N GLU A 115 13.77 -2.48 -2.21
CA GLU A 115 14.95 -2.56 -1.33
C GLU A 115 16.11 -1.68 -1.81
N GLU A 116 16.22 -1.47 -3.13
CA GLU A 116 17.28 -0.67 -3.74
C GLU A 116 16.88 0.79 -4.00
N THR A 117 15.59 1.09 -3.96
CA THR A 117 15.04 2.41 -4.33
C THR A 117 14.38 3.10 -3.15
N TYR A 118 13.25 2.59 -2.69
CA TYR A 118 12.44 3.28 -1.68
C TYR A 118 12.92 3.05 -0.25
N PHE A 119 13.62 1.96 0.08
CA PHE A 119 14.17 1.78 1.42
C PHE A 119 15.22 2.84 1.75
N PRO A 120 16.22 3.11 0.89
CA PRO A 120 17.16 4.21 1.13
C PRO A 120 16.48 5.57 1.21
N LEU A 121 15.46 5.82 0.37
CA LEU A 121 14.69 7.06 0.40
C LEU A 121 13.95 7.24 1.73
N CYS A 122 13.36 6.17 2.25
CA CYS A 122 12.67 6.17 3.55
C CYS A 122 13.64 6.46 4.70
N GLU A 123 14.83 5.84 4.69
CA GLU A 123 15.86 6.11 5.70
C GLU A 123 16.35 7.57 5.64
N GLU A 124 16.60 8.10 4.44
CA GLU A 124 17.03 9.48 4.22
C GLU A 124 16.01 10.50 4.75
N LEU A 125 14.73 10.30 4.44
CA LEU A 125 13.66 11.25 4.74
C LEU A 125 12.97 11.01 6.09
N GLY A 126 13.28 9.91 6.79
CA GLY A 126 12.62 9.52 8.02
C GLY A 126 11.15 9.12 7.81
N ILE A 127 10.86 8.45 6.69
CA ILE A 127 9.53 7.98 6.30
C ILE A 127 9.41 6.49 6.64
N THR A 128 8.27 6.06 7.15
CA THR A 128 7.98 4.64 7.37
C THR A 128 7.52 3.98 6.08
N TYR A 129 8.15 2.85 5.75
CA TYR A 129 7.70 2.01 4.63
C TYR A 129 6.58 1.07 5.07
N VAL A 130 5.50 1.00 4.30
CA VAL A 130 4.35 0.11 4.54
C VAL A 130 4.19 -0.82 3.36
N SER A 131 4.23 -2.13 3.61
CA SER A 131 4.10 -3.15 2.57
C SER A 131 2.65 -3.31 2.10
N ALA A 132 2.37 -2.97 0.85
CA ALA A 132 1.14 -3.36 0.18
C ALA A 132 1.27 -4.80 -0.34
N CYS A 133 0.23 -5.60 -0.13
CA CYS A 133 0.18 -7.00 -0.56
C CYS A 133 1.31 -7.90 -0.01
N PRO A 134 1.60 -7.88 1.30
CA PRO A 134 2.70 -8.63 1.92
C PRO A 134 2.62 -10.15 1.69
N LEU A 135 1.43 -10.68 1.43
CA LEU A 135 1.24 -12.09 1.08
C LEU A 135 1.15 -12.34 -0.44
N ALA A 136 1.63 -11.39 -1.27
CA ALA A 136 1.56 -11.50 -2.73
C ALA A 136 0.14 -11.92 -3.19
N LYS A 137 -0.88 -11.19 -2.71
CA LYS A 137 -2.31 -11.42 -3.02
C LYS A 137 -2.81 -12.82 -2.61
N GLY A 138 -2.15 -13.41 -1.63
CA GLY A 138 -2.47 -14.73 -1.07
C GLY A 138 -1.57 -15.87 -1.57
N TYR A 139 -0.68 -15.62 -2.54
CA TYR A 139 0.24 -16.63 -3.05
C TYR A 139 1.10 -17.24 -1.93
N LEU A 140 1.72 -16.40 -1.11
CA LEU A 140 2.63 -16.80 -0.02
C LEU A 140 1.92 -17.48 1.16
N SER A 141 0.59 -17.56 1.14
CA SER A 141 -0.18 -18.34 2.13
C SER A 141 -0.30 -19.83 1.80
N ASN A 142 0.17 -20.25 0.62
CA ASN A 142 0.00 -21.60 0.06
C ASN A 142 -1.47 -22.05 -0.11
N ARG A 143 -2.43 -21.11 -0.21
CA ARG A 143 -3.85 -21.43 -0.45
C ARG A 143 -4.19 -21.73 -1.90
N TYR A 144 -3.29 -21.41 -2.82
CA TYR A 144 -3.50 -21.50 -4.27
C TYR A 144 -2.36 -22.31 -4.91
N PRO A 145 -2.28 -23.64 -4.63
CA PRO A 145 -1.29 -24.52 -5.25
C PRO A 145 -1.57 -24.69 -6.74
N ALA A 146 -0.62 -25.31 -7.46
CA ALA A 146 -0.79 -25.65 -8.87
C ALA A 146 -2.10 -26.43 -9.10
N GLY A 147 -2.84 -26.03 -10.15
CA GLY A 147 -4.14 -26.65 -10.48
C GLY A 147 -5.34 -26.13 -9.67
N THR A 148 -5.16 -25.08 -8.88
CA THR A 148 -6.28 -24.42 -8.18
C THR A 148 -7.35 -23.98 -9.19
N GLN A 149 -8.62 -24.36 -8.92
CA GLN A 149 -9.78 -23.92 -9.69
C GLN A 149 -10.29 -22.59 -9.12
N TYR A 150 -10.17 -21.53 -9.90
CA TYR A 150 -10.65 -20.21 -9.51
C TYR A 150 -12.14 -20.04 -9.84
N ARG A 151 -12.86 -19.30 -9.00
CA ARG A 151 -14.24 -18.92 -9.29
C ARG A 151 -14.28 -17.97 -10.50
N LYS A 152 -15.38 -17.99 -11.25
CA LYS A 152 -15.60 -17.02 -12.35
C LYS A 152 -15.48 -15.59 -11.83
N GLY A 153 -14.61 -14.80 -12.45
CA GLY A 153 -14.35 -13.42 -12.05
C GLY A 153 -13.25 -13.26 -10.98
N ASP A 154 -12.61 -14.33 -10.53
CA ASP A 154 -11.43 -14.21 -9.69
C ASP A 154 -10.22 -13.80 -10.55
N TRP A 155 -9.81 -12.55 -10.39
CA TRP A 155 -8.72 -11.93 -11.13
C TRP A 155 -7.35 -12.63 -10.96
N ARG A 156 -7.17 -13.48 -9.94
CA ARG A 156 -5.94 -14.26 -9.74
C ARG A 156 -5.69 -15.23 -10.90
N ALA A 157 -6.76 -15.75 -11.51
CA ALA A 157 -6.66 -16.63 -12.66
C ALA A 157 -5.86 -16.02 -13.83
N GLU A 158 -5.89 -14.68 -13.95
CA GLU A 158 -5.21 -13.97 -15.03
C GLU A 158 -3.77 -13.54 -14.66
N MET A 159 -3.41 -13.60 -13.39
CA MET A 159 -2.09 -13.17 -12.94
C MET A 159 -1.03 -14.24 -13.19
N ASN A 160 0.10 -13.84 -13.77
CA ASN A 160 1.23 -14.73 -14.06
C ASN A 160 1.74 -15.49 -12.82
N LEU A 161 1.70 -14.87 -11.65
CA LEU A 161 2.13 -15.48 -10.39
C LEU A 161 1.33 -16.75 -10.04
N PHE A 162 0.05 -16.83 -10.46
CA PHE A 162 -0.84 -17.96 -10.17
C PHE A 162 -0.99 -18.94 -11.35
N LYS A 163 -0.37 -18.64 -12.49
CA LYS A 163 -0.29 -19.56 -13.61
C LYS A 163 0.78 -20.62 -13.36
N LYS A 164 0.72 -21.73 -14.11
CA LYS A 164 1.66 -22.85 -13.93
C LYS A 164 3.12 -22.40 -13.94
N GLU A 165 3.50 -21.57 -14.90
CA GLU A 165 4.87 -21.07 -15.07
C GLU A 165 5.33 -20.24 -13.87
N GLY A 166 4.48 -19.38 -13.33
CA GLY A 166 4.77 -18.57 -12.14
C GLY A 166 4.89 -19.41 -10.87
N ILE A 167 4.03 -20.42 -10.72
CA ILE A 167 4.09 -21.37 -9.59
C ILE A 167 5.37 -22.21 -9.69
N ASP A 168 5.72 -22.71 -10.86
CA ASP A 168 6.93 -23.52 -11.07
C ASP A 168 8.20 -22.69 -10.83
N ALA A 169 8.23 -21.44 -11.29
CA ALA A 169 9.36 -20.53 -11.09
C ALA A 169 9.60 -20.20 -9.59
N ASN A 170 8.56 -20.17 -8.79
CA ASN A 170 8.65 -19.84 -7.35
C ASN A 170 8.57 -21.08 -6.45
N ARG A 171 8.64 -22.30 -7.01
CA ARG A 171 8.53 -23.55 -6.24
C ARG A 171 9.53 -23.63 -5.10
N ASN A 172 10.81 -23.39 -5.36
CA ASN A 172 11.87 -23.45 -4.35
C ASN A 172 11.65 -22.47 -3.19
N LEU A 173 11.14 -21.28 -3.49
CA LEU A 173 10.76 -20.31 -2.46
C LEU A 173 9.61 -20.83 -1.58
N MET A 174 8.57 -21.37 -2.22
CA MET A 174 7.43 -21.91 -1.47
C MET A 174 7.81 -23.11 -0.63
N ASP A 175 8.65 -24.03 -1.14
CA ASP A 175 9.15 -25.18 -0.39
C ASP A 175 9.96 -24.72 0.83
N LEU A 176 10.81 -23.70 0.69
CA LEU A 176 11.55 -23.11 1.80
C LEU A 176 10.61 -22.48 2.85
N ILE A 177 9.61 -21.72 2.43
CA ILE A 177 8.61 -21.13 3.34
C ILE A 177 7.85 -22.24 4.08
N MET A 178 7.48 -23.31 3.41
CA MET A 178 6.77 -24.46 4.01
C MET A 178 7.67 -25.20 5.01
N GLU A 179 8.96 -25.39 4.71
CA GLU A 179 9.93 -25.97 5.66
C GLU A 179 10.02 -25.14 6.94
N PHE A 180 10.22 -23.82 6.81
CA PHE A 180 10.25 -22.91 7.97
C PHE A 180 8.94 -22.92 8.75
N ALA A 181 7.80 -22.96 8.05
CA ALA A 181 6.49 -23.04 8.67
C ALA A 181 6.37 -24.31 9.56
N GLY A 182 6.80 -25.46 9.05
CA GLY A 182 6.83 -26.71 9.81
C GLY A 182 7.77 -26.63 11.02
N ARG A 183 8.99 -26.14 10.84
CA ARG A 183 9.99 -25.99 11.93
C ARG A 183 9.52 -25.04 13.04
N LYS A 184 8.81 -23.96 12.67
CA LYS A 184 8.32 -22.94 13.62
C LYS A 184 6.92 -23.20 14.14
N ARG A 185 6.24 -24.28 13.69
CA ARG A 185 4.83 -24.56 13.98
C ARG A 185 3.93 -23.35 13.65
N ALA A 186 4.20 -22.72 12.51
CA ALA A 186 3.51 -21.54 12.02
C ALA A 186 2.89 -21.81 10.64
N THR A 187 2.06 -20.89 10.17
CA THR A 187 1.55 -20.94 8.80
C THR A 187 2.55 -20.31 7.83
N PRO A 188 2.52 -20.64 6.51
CA PRO A 188 3.31 -19.97 5.49
C PRO A 188 3.12 -18.44 5.50
N ALA A 189 1.89 -17.98 5.68
CA ALA A 189 1.58 -16.57 5.79
C ALA A 189 2.28 -15.90 6.98
N GLN A 190 2.33 -16.55 8.15
CA GLN A 190 3.06 -16.04 9.31
C GLN A 190 4.57 -15.97 9.06
N ILE A 191 5.14 -16.93 8.33
CA ILE A 191 6.56 -16.89 7.94
C ILE A 191 6.82 -15.71 7.00
N ALA A 192 5.96 -15.50 6.00
CA ALA A 192 6.09 -14.38 5.05
C ALA A 192 6.03 -13.03 5.78
N LEU A 193 5.04 -12.83 6.64
CA LEU A 193 4.90 -11.58 7.41
C LEU A 193 6.05 -11.39 8.41
N ALA A 194 6.48 -12.44 9.09
CA ALA A 194 7.62 -12.37 10.02
C ALA A 194 8.92 -11.95 9.30
N TRP A 195 9.15 -12.45 8.08
CA TRP A 195 10.28 -12.05 7.27
C TRP A 195 10.23 -10.55 6.92
N GLU A 196 9.08 -10.02 6.53
CA GLU A 196 8.94 -8.60 6.21
C GLU A 196 9.23 -7.70 7.42
N ILE A 197 8.75 -8.08 8.61
CA ILE A 197 9.01 -7.32 9.85
C ILE A 197 10.51 -7.27 10.19
N THR A 198 11.32 -8.23 9.70
CA THR A 198 12.79 -8.19 9.88
C THR A 198 13.50 -7.23 8.93
N LYS A 199 12.80 -6.72 7.90
CA LYS A 199 13.36 -5.73 6.99
C LYS A 199 13.30 -4.34 7.60
N LYS A 200 14.27 -3.54 7.26
CA LYS A 200 14.25 -2.10 7.54
C LYS A 200 13.86 -1.39 6.24
N PRO A 201 13.34 -0.26 6.29
CA PRO A 201 13.25 0.82 7.27
C PRO A 201 12.09 0.69 8.23
#